data_317779d01b2d43ce312c644e6b8b5798
#
_entry.id   317779d01b2d43ce312c644e6b8b5798
#
_cell.length_a   1.000
_cell.length_b   1.000
_cell.length_c   1.000
_cell.angle_alpha   90.00
_cell.angle_beta   90.00
_cell.angle_gamma   90.00
#
_symmetry.space_group_name_H-M   'P 1'
#
loop_
_entity.id
_entity.type
_entity.pdbx_description
1 polymer ?
#
loop_
_entity_poly.entity_id
_entity_poly.type
_entity_poly.pdbx_seq_one_letter_code
_entity_poly.pdbx_strand_id
1 'polypeptide(L)'
;VESRWEAKEALRVYPGYKCDTEIYEKAGLMENGPVVGAHFIFPAKEDIEIIKRHGGHTVHCPDATTNIIAGIMGVSALHSDGVNITLGTDVGGGHSMGIYTQIGRAVQLSKLKWFYEPENASPITFTNAFYLATKAGGQVFGKVGSFEKDYVFNALVIDGMEDLNIPLTPAQVVERFCYIGTTDNIKARYLGGRCIG
;
A
#
# COMPACT_ATOMS: atom_id res chain seq x y z
N VAL A 1 -0.45 1.12 -13.74
CA VAL A 1 -1.59 0.55 -14.50
C VAL A 1 -2.76 0.33 -13.58
N GLU A 2 -3.71 1.25 -13.59
CA GLU A 2 -4.86 1.24 -12.69
C GLU A 2 -5.99 0.36 -13.22
N SER A 3 -6.30 0.48 -14.50
CA SER A 3 -7.37 -0.28 -15.13
C SER A 3 -6.95 -0.91 -16.46
N ARG A 4 -7.67 -1.96 -16.86
CA ARG A 4 -7.45 -2.59 -18.17
C ARG A 4 -7.76 -1.65 -19.33
N TRP A 5 -8.69 -0.72 -19.15
CA TRP A 5 -9.03 0.28 -20.16
C TRP A 5 -7.90 1.29 -20.31
N GLU A 6 -7.39 1.82 -19.21
CA GLU A 6 -6.27 2.76 -19.20
C GLU A 6 -5.02 2.20 -19.90
N ALA A 7 -4.63 0.96 -19.57
CA ALA A 7 -3.51 0.29 -20.24
C ALA A 7 -3.68 0.21 -21.76
N LYS A 8 -4.88 -0.11 -22.25
CA LYS A 8 -5.19 -0.15 -23.67
C LYS A 8 -5.13 1.23 -24.30
N GLU A 9 -5.69 2.23 -23.63
CA GLU A 9 -5.72 3.60 -24.13
C GLU A 9 -4.33 4.21 -24.19
N ALA A 10 -3.49 3.99 -23.18
CA ALA A 10 -2.11 4.43 -23.17
C ALA A 10 -1.34 3.88 -24.40
N LEU A 11 -1.46 2.60 -24.69
CA LEU A 11 -0.81 1.98 -25.84
C LEU A 11 -1.45 2.39 -27.19
N ARG A 12 -2.73 2.78 -27.21
CA ARG A 12 -3.38 3.34 -28.38
C ARG A 12 -2.82 4.73 -28.72
N VAL A 13 -2.60 5.56 -27.67
CA VAL A 13 -2.06 6.92 -27.82
C VAL A 13 -0.57 6.89 -28.12
N TYR A 14 0.15 5.94 -27.56
CA TYR A 14 1.59 5.76 -27.73
C TYR A 14 1.92 4.42 -28.42
N PRO A 15 1.63 4.27 -29.70
CA PRO A 15 1.88 3.02 -30.43
C PRO A 15 3.39 2.76 -30.53
N GLY A 16 3.78 1.51 -30.29
CA GLY A 16 5.18 1.09 -30.30
C GLY A 16 5.80 0.87 -28.94
N TYR A 17 5.12 1.22 -27.86
CA TYR A 17 5.50 0.84 -26.50
C TYR A 17 4.87 -0.51 -26.12
N LYS A 18 5.53 -1.27 -25.25
CA LYS A 18 5.09 -2.61 -24.84
C LYS A 18 4.11 -2.58 -23.67
N CYS A 19 4.26 -1.57 -22.80
CA CYS A 19 3.45 -1.43 -21.60
C CYS A 19 3.38 0.04 -21.17
N ASP A 20 2.48 0.31 -20.22
CA ASP A 20 2.24 1.66 -19.69
C ASP A 20 3.50 2.25 -19.02
N THR A 21 4.17 1.45 -18.19
CA THR A 21 5.37 1.90 -17.47
C THR A 21 6.54 2.24 -18.40
N GLU A 22 6.65 1.60 -19.57
CA GLU A 22 7.69 1.91 -20.57
C GLU A 22 7.55 3.34 -21.11
N ILE A 23 6.33 3.85 -21.20
CA ILE A 23 6.08 5.23 -21.65
C ILE A 23 6.75 6.22 -20.67
N TYR A 24 6.55 6.02 -19.36
CA TYR A 24 7.17 6.87 -18.33
C TYR A 24 8.69 6.72 -18.29
N GLU A 25 9.19 5.50 -18.46
CA GLU A 25 10.64 5.25 -18.53
C GLU A 25 11.29 5.99 -19.68
N LYS A 26 10.73 5.87 -20.90
CA LYS A 26 11.25 6.54 -22.09
C LYS A 26 11.11 8.06 -22.05
N ALA A 27 10.14 8.56 -21.30
CA ALA A 27 10.01 10.00 -21.02
C ALA A 27 11.02 10.52 -19.98
N GLY A 28 11.90 9.66 -19.41
CA GLY A 28 12.92 10.04 -18.42
C GLY A 28 12.37 10.28 -17.01
N LEU A 29 11.12 9.93 -16.75
CA LEU A 29 10.47 10.19 -15.45
C LEU A 29 10.97 9.29 -14.32
N MET A 30 11.76 8.27 -14.64
CA MET A 30 12.29 7.31 -13.67
C MET A 30 13.79 7.48 -13.34
N GLU A 31 14.43 8.54 -13.86
CA GLU A 31 15.89 8.68 -13.78
C GLU A 31 16.39 9.40 -12.52
N ASN A 32 15.58 10.28 -11.92
CA ASN A 32 16.05 11.26 -10.93
C ASN A 32 15.30 11.18 -9.60
N GLY A 33 15.28 10.03 -8.95
CA GLY A 33 14.72 9.89 -7.60
C GLY A 33 13.94 8.59 -7.41
N PRO A 34 13.33 8.42 -6.25
CA PRO A 34 12.54 7.24 -5.98
C PRO A 34 11.31 7.19 -6.91
N VAL A 35 11.15 6.07 -7.59
CA VAL A 35 9.99 5.81 -8.43
C VAL A 35 8.85 5.28 -7.55
N VAL A 36 7.70 5.95 -7.61
CA VAL A 36 6.49 5.55 -6.87
C VAL A 36 5.32 5.51 -7.83
N GLY A 37 4.83 4.30 -8.11
CA GLY A 37 3.67 4.08 -9.00
C GLY A 37 2.43 3.70 -8.19
N ALA A 38 1.37 4.50 -8.27
CA ALA A 38 0.11 4.18 -7.62
C ALA A 38 -0.65 3.05 -8.35
N HIS A 39 -1.48 2.34 -7.60
CA HIS A 39 -2.43 1.31 -8.02
C HIS A 39 -1.79 0.01 -8.54
N PHE A 40 -1.14 -0.03 -9.69
CA PHE A 40 -0.43 -1.18 -10.25
C PHE A 40 -1.27 -2.49 -10.21
N ILE A 41 -2.55 -2.40 -10.64
CA ILE A 41 -3.53 -3.48 -10.49
C ILE A 41 -3.41 -4.53 -11.60
N PHE A 42 -3.16 -4.08 -12.82
CA PHE A 42 -3.07 -4.92 -14.03
C PHE A 42 -1.74 -4.73 -14.77
N PRO A 43 -0.59 -4.91 -14.09
CA PRO A 43 0.69 -4.77 -14.77
C PRO A 43 0.91 -5.89 -15.79
N ALA A 44 1.50 -5.53 -16.92
CA ALA A 44 2.14 -6.50 -17.80
C ALA A 44 3.45 -6.98 -17.16
N LYS A 45 4.02 -8.05 -17.70
CA LYS A 45 5.32 -8.55 -17.22
C LYS A 45 6.42 -7.50 -17.36
N GLU A 46 6.39 -6.76 -18.43
CA GLU A 46 7.33 -5.67 -18.72
C GLU A 46 7.21 -4.53 -17.71
N ASP A 47 5.98 -4.19 -17.25
CA ASP A 47 5.78 -3.18 -16.19
C ASP A 47 6.51 -3.60 -14.91
N ILE A 48 6.38 -4.89 -14.52
CA ILE A 48 7.03 -5.45 -13.33
C ILE A 48 8.55 -5.37 -13.46
N GLU A 49 9.11 -5.75 -14.62
CA GLU A 49 10.55 -5.72 -14.89
C GLU A 49 11.09 -4.28 -14.81
N ILE A 50 10.36 -3.30 -15.35
CA ILE A 50 10.77 -1.89 -15.32
C ILE A 50 10.77 -1.35 -13.89
N ILE A 51 9.68 -1.51 -13.14
CA ILE A 51 9.59 -1.05 -11.75
C ILE A 51 10.72 -1.65 -10.91
N LYS A 52 10.99 -2.94 -11.04
CA LYS A 52 12.07 -3.62 -10.31
C LYS A 52 13.46 -3.08 -10.68
N ARG A 53 13.72 -2.87 -11.97
CA ARG A 53 15.00 -2.35 -12.47
C ARG A 53 15.34 -0.98 -11.91
N HIS A 54 14.32 -0.13 -11.71
CA HIS A 54 14.47 1.20 -11.13
C HIS A 54 14.35 1.21 -9.58
N GLY A 55 14.26 0.04 -8.92
CA GLY A 55 14.04 -0.03 -7.47
C GLY A 55 12.74 0.64 -7.03
N GLY A 56 11.77 0.72 -7.94
CA GLY A 56 10.52 1.42 -7.73
C GLY A 56 9.62 0.76 -6.69
N HIS A 57 8.74 1.56 -6.14
CA HIS A 57 7.68 1.14 -5.21
C HIS A 57 6.32 1.27 -5.88
N THR A 58 5.45 0.28 -5.65
CA THR A 58 4.05 0.35 -6.05
C THR A 58 3.17 0.58 -4.83
N VAL A 59 2.11 1.38 -4.99
CA VAL A 59 1.24 1.76 -3.88
C VAL A 59 -0.12 1.09 -4.04
N HIS A 60 -0.46 0.19 -3.13
CA HIS A 60 -1.80 -0.37 -3.03
C HIS A 60 -2.73 0.62 -2.33
N CYS A 61 -3.81 1.04 -3.00
CA CYS A 61 -4.80 1.99 -2.50
C CYS A 61 -6.18 1.33 -2.41
N PRO A 62 -6.43 0.49 -1.39
CA PRO A 62 -7.62 -0.38 -1.34
C PRO A 62 -8.95 0.35 -1.47
N ASP A 63 -9.16 1.42 -0.71
CA ASP A 63 -10.42 2.16 -0.74
C ASP A 63 -10.64 2.84 -2.09
N ALA A 64 -9.63 3.51 -2.62
CA ALA A 64 -9.72 4.23 -3.88
C ALA A 64 -10.07 3.28 -5.05
N THR A 65 -9.29 2.22 -5.21
CA THR A 65 -9.50 1.26 -6.30
C THR A 65 -10.85 0.54 -6.23
N THR A 66 -11.38 0.36 -5.02
CA THR A 66 -12.73 -0.19 -4.81
C THR A 66 -13.81 0.82 -5.19
N ASN A 67 -13.67 2.08 -4.74
CA ASN A 67 -14.65 3.14 -5.01
C ASN A 67 -14.82 3.43 -6.51
N ILE A 68 -13.74 3.41 -7.26
CA ILE A 68 -13.76 3.70 -8.71
C ILE A 68 -13.87 2.43 -9.57
N ILE A 69 -14.06 1.27 -8.96
CA ILE A 69 -14.22 -0.02 -9.67
C ILE A 69 -12.99 -0.35 -10.55
N ALA A 70 -11.80 0.06 -10.15
CA ALA A 70 -10.57 -0.19 -10.90
C ALA A 70 -10.13 -1.66 -10.84
N GLY A 71 -10.32 -2.30 -9.67
CA GLY A 71 -9.96 -3.70 -9.45
C GLY A 71 -9.23 -3.92 -8.12
N ILE A 72 -8.69 -5.11 -7.93
CA ILE A 72 -7.95 -5.50 -6.73
C ILE A 72 -6.52 -5.87 -7.10
N MET A 73 -5.55 -5.18 -6.50
CA MET A 73 -4.12 -5.46 -6.67
C MET A 73 -3.76 -6.86 -6.16
N GLY A 74 -2.99 -7.59 -6.93
CA GLY A 74 -2.46 -8.92 -6.56
C GLY A 74 -1.24 -8.83 -5.66
N VAL A 75 -1.40 -8.31 -4.43
CA VAL A 75 -0.30 -8.00 -3.50
C VAL A 75 0.64 -9.19 -3.29
N SER A 76 0.10 -10.38 -3.01
CA SER A 76 0.91 -11.58 -2.75
C SER A 76 1.72 -12.02 -3.96
N ALA A 77 1.12 -12.00 -5.16
CA ALA A 77 1.80 -12.37 -6.41
C ALA A 77 2.92 -11.37 -6.73
N LEU A 78 2.61 -10.07 -6.72
CA LEU A 78 3.59 -9.02 -7.00
C LEU A 78 4.75 -9.02 -5.98
N HIS A 79 4.46 -9.30 -4.71
CA HIS A 79 5.49 -9.44 -3.69
C HIS A 79 6.40 -10.65 -3.98
N SER A 80 5.82 -11.77 -4.39
CA SER A 80 6.58 -12.98 -4.79
C SER A 80 7.44 -12.72 -6.02
N ASP A 81 7.01 -11.85 -6.92
CA ASP A 81 7.78 -11.39 -8.08
C ASP A 81 8.88 -10.38 -7.71
N GLY A 82 9.00 -10.01 -6.43
CA GLY A 82 10.02 -9.10 -5.92
C GLY A 82 9.71 -7.61 -6.13
N VAL A 83 8.45 -7.25 -6.31
CA VAL A 83 7.99 -5.86 -6.39
C VAL A 83 7.93 -5.26 -4.98
N ASN A 84 8.48 -4.07 -4.80
CA ASN A 84 8.31 -3.31 -3.56
C ASN A 84 6.89 -2.75 -3.50
N ILE A 85 6.14 -3.12 -2.48
CA ILE A 85 4.74 -2.71 -2.33
C ILE A 85 4.57 -1.91 -1.04
N THR A 86 3.79 -0.85 -1.11
CA THR A 86 3.40 -0.02 0.03
C THR A 86 1.88 0.15 0.07
N LEU A 87 1.34 0.71 1.14
CA LEU A 87 -0.07 1.14 1.22
C LEU A 87 -0.19 2.65 1.07
N GLY A 88 -1.26 3.08 0.40
CA GLY A 88 -1.65 4.48 0.29
C GLY A 88 -3.15 4.67 0.52
N THR A 89 -3.56 5.87 0.90
CA THR A 89 -4.97 6.23 1.08
C THR A 89 -5.60 6.71 -0.21
N ASP A 90 -4.82 7.39 -1.05
CA ASP A 90 -5.33 8.04 -2.27
C ASP A 90 -6.63 8.82 -1.99
N VAL A 91 -6.56 9.68 -0.96
CA VAL A 91 -7.73 10.43 -0.50
C VAL A 91 -8.25 11.35 -1.60
N GLY A 92 -9.56 11.20 -1.88
CA GLY A 92 -10.19 11.77 -3.07
C GLY A 92 -10.82 10.65 -3.89
N GLY A 93 -10.06 9.67 -4.36
CA GLY A 93 -10.55 8.36 -4.80
C GLY A 93 -10.91 7.50 -3.59
N GLY A 94 -10.02 7.41 -2.60
CA GLY A 94 -10.28 6.85 -1.28
C GLY A 94 -11.04 7.83 -0.37
N HIS A 95 -11.84 7.30 0.55
CA HIS A 95 -12.69 8.08 1.45
C HIS A 95 -12.10 8.27 2.86
N SER A 96 -10.92 7.75 3.14
CA SER A 96 -10.25 7.85 4.44
C SER A 96 -8.85 8.45 4.31
N MET A 97 -8.51 9.41 5.20
CA MET A 97 -7.16 9.94 5.34
C MET A 97 -6.27 9.05 6.21
N GLY A 98 -6.87 8.15 7.01
CA GLY A 98 -6.14 7.31 7.96
C GLY A 98 -5.54 6.08 7.28
N ILE A 99 -4.21 6.00 7.16
CA ILE A 99 -3.55 4.81 6.59
C ILE A 99 -3.89 3.52 7.36
N TYR A 100 -4.19 3.63 8.65
CA TYR A 100 -4.57 2.49 9.48
C TYR A 100 -5.82 1.78 8.98
N THR A 101 -6.77 2.49 8.38
CA THR A 101 -7.99 1.88 7.80
C THR A 101 -7.66 1.06 6.55
N GLN A 102 -6.65 1.47 5.79
CA GLN A 102 -6.21 0.77 4.59
C GLN A 102 -5.61 -0.61 4.90
N ILE A 103 -5.06 -0.81 6.11
CA ILE A 103 -4.52 -2.10 6.56
C ILE A 103 -5.61 -3.16 6.57
N GLY A 104 -6.73 -2.88 7.26
CA GLY A 104 -7.87 -3.81 7.30
C GLY A 104 -8.47 -4.05 5.91
N ARG A 105 -8.60 -3.00 5.09
CA ARG A 105 -9.10 -3.09 3.71
C ARG A 105 -8.22 -3.95 2.82
N ALA A 106 -6.90 -3.79 2.89
CA ALA A 106 -5.95 -4.59 2.12
C ALA A 106 -6.09 -6.09 2.44
N VAL A 107 -6.22 -6.44 3.72
CA VAL A 107 -6.46 -7.84 4.14
C VAL A 107 -7.80 -8.36 3.58
N GLN A 108 -8.88 -7.59 3.71
CA GLN A 108 -10.21 -7.99 3.21
C GLN A 108 -10.21 -8.19 1.69
N LEU A 109 -9.67 -7.23 0.94
CA LEU A 109 -9.60 -7.32 -0.52
C LEU A 109 -8.70 -8.46 -1.01
N SER A 110 -7.61 -8.74 -0.31
CA SER A 110 -6.75 -9.88 -0.67
C SER A 110 -7.47 -11.23 -0.53
N LYS A 111 -8.36 -11.35 0.49
CA LYS A 111 -9.21 -12.54 0.66
C LYS A 111 -10.27 -12.65 -0.44
N LEU A 112 -10.88 -11.52 -0.85
CA LEU A 112 -11.82 -11.50 -1.97
C LEU A 112 -11.11 -11.86 -3.28
N LYS A 113 -9.95 -11.29 -3.53
CA LYS A 113 -9.18 -11.65 -4.72
C LYS A 113 -8.84 -13.13 -4.75
N TRP A 114 -8.37 -13.69 -3.64
CA TRP A 114 -8.13 -15.13 -3.53
C TRP A 114 -9.38 -15.97 -3.76
N PHE A 115 -10.53 -15.55 -3.25
CA PHE A 115 -11.78 -16.27 -3.43
C PHE A 115 -12.18 -16.38 -4.91
N TYR A 116 -11.99 -15.31 -5.69
CA TYR A 116 -12.33 -15.30 -7.11
C TYR A 116 -11.21 -15.76 -8.03
N GLU A 117 -9.96 -15.65 -7.60
CA GLU A 117 -8.76 -15.97 -8.40
C GLU A 117 -7.75 -16.78 -7.57
N PRO A 118 -8.11 -17.99 -7.07
CA PRO A 118 -7.27 -18.73 -6.12
C PRO A 118 -5.93 -19.16 -6.69
N GLU A 119 -5.81 -19.25 -8.00
CA GLU A 119 -4.60 -19.66 -8.70
C GLU A 119 -3.58 -18.52 -8.84
N ASN A 120 -4.05 -17.27 -8.74
CA ASN A 120 -3.26 -16.07 -8.99
C ASN A 120 -3.04 -15.21 -7.74
N ALA A 121 -3.58 -15.60 -6.60
CA ALA A 121 -3.51 -14.80 -5.39
C ALA A 121 -3.47 -15.67 -4.13
N SER A 122 -2.93 -15.12 -3.06
CA SER A 122 -3.05 -15.63 -1.68
C SER A 122 -3.46 -14.49 -0.77
N PRO A 123 -4.23 -14.75 0.29
CA PRO A 123 -4.55 -13.75 1.28
C PRO A 123 -3.29 -13.24 1.98
N ILE A 124 -3.22 -11.94 2.20
CA ILE A 124 -2.20 -11.37 3.08
C ILE A 124 -2.70 -11.35 4.52
N THR A 125 -1.77 -11.46 5.47
CA THR A 125 -2.08 -11.34 6.91
C THR A 125 -2.16 -9.89 7.34
N PHE A 126 -2.71 -9.64 8.54
CA PHE A 126 -2.63 -8.33 9.18
C PHE A 126 -1.18 -7.83 9.28
N THR A 127 -0.25 -8.69 9.70
CA THR A 127 1.18 -8.34 9.83
C THR A 127 1.78 -7.91 8.50
N ASN A 128 1.44 -8.59 7.40
CA ASN A 128 1.88 -8.18 6.06
C ASN A 128 1.35 -6.78 5.71
N ALA A 129 0.05 -6.54 5.88
CA ALA A 129 -0.56 -5.25 5.57
C ALA A 129 -0.02 -4.12 6.47
N PHE A 130 0.21 -4.40 7.76
CA PHE A 130 0.84 -3.47 8.69
C PHE A 130 2.28 -3.11 8.26
N TYR A 131 3.06 -4.09 7.84
CA TYR A 131 4.39 -3.86 7.29
C TYR A 131 4.35 -2.96 6.04
N LEU A 132 3.41 -3.19 5.13
CA LEU A 132 3.23 -2.36 3.93
C LEU A 132 2.89 -0.90 4.26
N ALA A 133 2.08 -0.68 5.31
CA ALA A 133 1.66 0.64 5.77
C ALA A 133 2.74 1.39 6.57
N THR A 134 3.75 0.68 7.08
CA THR A 134 4.75 1.23 8.00
C THR A 134 6.16 1.15 7.40
N LYS A 135 6.89 0.09 7.66
CA LYS A 135 8.30 -0.03 7.27
C LYS A 135 8.49 -0.03 5.76
N ALA A 136 7.67 -0.74 5.00
CA ALA A 136 7.76 -0.75 3.54
C ALA A 136 7.44 0.63 2.95
N GLY A 137 6.37 1.29 3.41
CA GLY A 137 6.03 2.66 3.01
C GLY A 137 7.12 3.67 3.39
N GLY A 138 7.74 3.47 4.54
CA GLY A 138 8.83 4.30 5.01
C GLY A 138 10.10 4.25 4.14
N GLN A 139 10.37 3.12 3.49
CA GLN A 139 11.57 2.95 2.65
C GLN A 139 11.70 3.99 1.53
N VAL A 140 10.57 4.51 1.04
CA VAL A 140 10.56 5.60 0.05
C VAL A 140 11.24 6.86 0.60
N PHE A 141 11.17 7.07 1.91
CA PHE A 141 11.69 8.24 2.62
C PHE A 141 12.99 7.94 3.41
N GLY A 142 13.52 6.73 3.32
CA GLY A 142 14.71 6.29 4.03
C GLY A 142 14.39 5.43 5.27
N LYS A 143 15.07 5.67 6.39
CA LYS A 143 14.84 4.92 7.64
C LYS A 143 13.64 5.46 8.42
N VAL A 144 12.44 5.22 7.94
CA VAL A 144 11.16 5.67 8.50
C VAL A 144 10.21 4.47 8.63
N GLY A 145 9.27 4.52 9.55
CA GLY A 145 8.20 3.54 9.69
C GLY A 145 8.56 2.29 10.48
N SER A 146 9.63 2.33 11.28
CA SER A 146 10.04 1.27 12.21
C SER A 146 10.58 1.86 13.51
N PHE A 147 10.56 1.08 14.59
CA PHE A 147 11.20 1.40 15.87
C PHE A 147 12.59 0.76 16.00
N GLU A 148 13.15 0.26 14.91
CA GLU A 148 14.49 -0.28 14.91
C GLU A 148 15.53 0.83 15.13
N LYS A 149 16.73 0.42 15.58
CA LYS A 149 17.86 1.35 15.77
C LYS A 149 18.13 2.15 14.48
N ASP A 150 18.40 3.43 14.63
CA ASP A 150 18.69 4.40 13.57
C ASP A 150 17.49 4.78 12.68
N TYR A 151 16.28 4.32 13.00
CA TYR A 151 15.06 4.81 12.35
C TYR A 151 14.59 6.12 12.99
N VAL A 152 14.03 6.98 12.14
CA VAL A 152 13.37 8.22 12.61
C VAL A 152 12.16 7.84 13.45
N PHE A 153 12.06 8.37 14.66
CA PHE A 153 10.97 8.08 15.57
C PHE A 153 9.68 8.78 15.13
N ASN A 154 8.83 8.03 14.44
CA ASN A 154 7.47 8.42 14.09
C ASN A 154 6.51 7.43 14.73
N ALA A 155 5.55 7.92 15.54
CA ALA A 155 4.69 7.05 16.32
C ALA A 155 3.30 7.65 16.53
N LEU A 156 2.33 6.77 16.69
CA LEU A 156 1.00 7.08 17.22
C LEU A 156 0.85 6.47 18.61
N VAL A 157 0.29 7.21 19.55
CA VAL A 157 -0.19 6.68 20.81
C VAL A 157 -1.69 6.46 20.65
N ILE A 158 -2.13 5.23 20.79
CA ILE A 158 -3.54 4.85 20.69
C ILE A 158 -4.08 4.41 22.04
N ASP A 159 -5.36 4.64 22.30
CA ASP A 159 -6.05 4.31 23.55
C ASP A 159 -7.50 3.88 23.26
N GLY A 160 -8.14 3.23 24.24
CA GLY A 160 -9.55 2.84 24.15
C GLY A 160 -9.81 1.65 23.23
N MET A 161 -8.79 0.81 22.98
CA MET A 161 -8.91 -0.40 22.17
C MET A 161 -8.95 -1.68 23.00
N GLU A 162 -8.88 -1.58 24.31
CA GLU A 162 -8.96 -2.70 25.24
C GLU A 162 -10.34 -3.34 25.21
N ASP A 163 -10.39 -4.63 25.50
CA ASP A 163 -11.64 -5.35 25.74
C ASP A 163 -11.75 -5.62 27.23
N LEU A 164 -12.89 -5.25 27.82
CA LEU A 164 -13.13 -5.41 29.26
C LEU A 164 -13.30 -6.88 29.68
N ASN A 165 -13.61 -7.76 28.74
CA ASN A 165 -13.94 -9.17 29.01
C ASN A 165 -12.83 -10.13 28.58
N ILE A 166 -11.96 -9.72 27.64
CA ILE A 166 -10.94 -10.59 27.07
C ILE A 166 -9.61 -9.82 27.05
N PRO A 167 -8.57 -10.30 27.72
CA PRO A 167 -7.26 -9.67 27.65
C PRO A 167 -6.67 -9.82 26.23
N LEU A 168 -6.36 -8.70 25.61
CA LEU A 168 -5.76 -8.64 24.28
C LEU A 168 -4.24 -8.49 24.38
N THR A 169 -3.52 -9.16 23.49
CA THR A 169 -2.10 -8.89 23.28
C THR A 169 -1.90 -7.53 22.61
N PRO A 170 -0.73 -6.88 22.74
CA PRO A 170 -0.45 -5.62 22.05
C PRO A 170 -0.70 -5.68 20.53
N ALA A 171 -0.37 -6.78 19.88
CA ALA A 171 -0.63 -6.98 18.46
C ALA A 171 -2.14 -6.97 18.14
N GLN A 172 -2.95 -7.63 18.97
CA GLN A 172 -4.41 -7.64 18.81
C GLN A 172 -5.04 -6.27 19.07
N VAL A 173 -4.49 -5.49 20.01
CA VAL A 173 -4.92 -4.09 20.23
C VAL A 173 -4.67 -3.24 18.98
N VAL A 174 -3.49 -3.35 18.38
CA VAL A 174 -3.16 -2.64 17.13
C VAL A 174 -4.03 -3.13 15.97
N GLU A 175 -4.24 -4.44 15.83
CA GLU A 175 -5.13 -4.99 14.81
C GLU A 175 -6.55 -4.47 14.98
N ARG A 176 -7.10 -4.50 16.19
CA ARG A 176 -8.42 -3.97 16.51
C ARG A 176 -8.53 -2.47 16.13
N PHE A 177 -7.54 -1.66 16.46
CA PHE A 177 -7.50 -0.27 16.05
C PHE A 177 -7.58 -0.10 14.52
N CYS A 178 -6.87 -0.91 13.76
CA CYS A 178 -6.88 -0.84 12.29
C CYS A 178 -8.24 -1.21 11.67
N TYR A 179 -9.07 -1.99 12.37
CA TYR A 179 -10.40 -2.39 11.88
C TYR A 179 -11.53 -1.49 12.35
N ILE A 180 -11.49 -1.03 13.59
CA ILE A 180 -12.62 -0.31 14.21
C ILE A 180 -12.22 1.01 14.89
N GLY A 181 -10.94 1.34 14.95
CA GLY A 181 -10.47 2.58 15.56
C GLY A 181 -10.86 3.82 14.74
N THR A 182 -10.89 4.93 15.43
CA THR A 182 -11.15 6.26 14.88
C THR A 182 -10.02 7.23 15.27
N THR A 183 -10.08 8.45 14.77
CA THR A 183 -9.14 9.50 15.18
C THR A 183 -9.22 9.83 16.66
N ASP A 184 -10.35 9.60 17.32
CA ASP A 184 -10.53 9.83 18.76
C ASP A 184 -9.70 8.87 19.64
N ASN A 185 -9.34 7.73 19.08
CA ASN A 185 -8.44 6.77 19.75
C ASN A 185 -6.96 7.20 19.67
N ILE A 186 -6.61 8.17 18.82
CA ILE A 186 -5.23 8.68 18.69
C ILE A 186 -5.01 9.79 19.71
N LYS A 187 -4.23 9.51 20.76
CA LYS A 187 -3.97 10.46 21.86
C LYS A 187 -2.75 11.32 21.64
N ALA A 188 -1.76 10.82 20.89
CA ALA A 188 -0.60 11.63 20.52
C ALA A 188 0.00 11.16 19.20
N ARG A 189 0.64 12.10 18.50
CA ARG A 189 1.36 11.88 17.25
C ARG A 189 2.78 12.39 17.40
N TYR A 190 3.73 11.56 17.02
CA TYR A 190 5.15 11.92 17.02
C TYR A 190 5.69 11.89 15.60
N LEU A 191 6.38 12.96 15.21
CA LEU A 191 7.10 13.08 13.94
C LEU A 191 8.53 13.53 14.22
N GLY A 192 9.51 12.74 13.83
CA GLY A 192 10.93 13.01 14.10
C GLY A 192 11.23 13.17 15.60
N GLY A 193 10.57 12.42 16.48
CA GLY A 193 10.70 12.52 17.92
C GLY A 193 9.93 13.67 18.59
N ARG A 194 9.30 14.56 17.82
CA ARG A 194 8.49 15.67 18.37
C ARG A 194 7.02 15.30 18.43
N CYS A 195 6.36 15.56 19.56
CA CYS A 195 4.91 15.48 19.66
C CYS A 195 4.29 16.63 18.86
N ILE A 196 3.35 16.30 17.96
CA ILE A 196 2.69 17.25 17.06
C ILE A 196 1.16 17.29 17.24
N GLY A 197 0.64 16.60 18.26
CA GLY A 197 -0.79 16.54 18.59
C GLY A 197 -1.23 15.20 19.16
#